data_e92046e2aec49f8a3e7b3698820b66f2
#
_entry.id   e92046e2aec49f8a3e7b3698820b66f2
#
_cell.length_a   1.000
_cell.length_b   1.000
_cell.length_c   1.000
_cell.angle_alpha   90.00
_cell.angle_beta   90.00
_cell.angle_gamma   90.00
#
_symmetry.space_group_name_H-M   'P 1'
#
loop_
_entity.id
_entity.type
_entity.pdbx_description
1 polymer ?
#
loop_
_entity_poly.entity_id
_entity_poly.type
_entity_poly.pdbx_seq_one_letter_code
_entity_poly.pdbx_strand_id
1 'polypeptide(L)'
;MGVRSQNDRAQVFAALGDPLRLDIVDELVLSDRTPGELIQKFEIPSALLAHHLDVLENAQIIERIESSADRRKRFIRLTERNLPLLVASKHPEKIQFICRQNSARSQLAAAIWKKFVGTAASSAGTDPAKTVHPLTFQI
;
A
#
# COMPACT_ATOMS: atom_id res chain seq x y z
N MET A 1 -15.70 -6.47 -13.59
CA MET A 1 -15.44 -6.63 -12.14
C MET A 1 -16.27 -7.82 -11.64
N GLY A 2 -15.61 -8.93 -11.35
CA GLY A 2 -16.32 -10.10 -10.80
C GLY A 2 -16.76 -9.79 -9.37
N VAL A 3 -18.05 -9.91 -9.12
CA VAL A 3 -18.62 -9.90 -7.77
C VAL A 3 -17.98 -11.06 -7.01
N ARG A 4 -17.29 -10.77 -5.90
CA ARG A 4 -16.74 -11.81 -5.03
C ARG A 4 -17.86 -12.69 -4.53
N SER A 5 -17.63 -14.00 -4.58
CA SER A 5 -18.54 -14.93 -3.93
C SER A 5 -18.57 -14.63 -2.41
N GLN A 6 -19.67 -14.95 -1.76
CA GLN A 6 -19.79 -14.80 -0.30
C GLN A 6 -18.69 -15.61 0.43
N ASN A 7 -18.28 -16.72 -0.17
CA ASN A 7 -17.20 -17.57 0.33
C ASN A 7 -15.82 -16.89 0.25
N ASP A 8 -15.51 -16.19 -0.85
CA ASP A 8 -14.24 -15.45 -0.99
C ASP A 8 -14.12 -14.34 0.06
N ARG A 9 -15.24 -13.65 0.34
CA ARG A 9 -15.27 -12.62 1.40
C ARG A 9 -15.02 -13.23 2.77
N ALA A 10 -15.67 -14.36 3.08
CA ALA A 10 -15.48 -15.07 4.35
C ALA A 10 -14.03 -15.51 4.54
N GLN A 11 -13.36 -16.00 3.49
CA GLN A 11 -11.94 -16.37 3.53
C GLN A 11 -11.03 -15.17 3.83
N VAL A 12 -11.29 -14.01 3.22
CA VAL A 12 -10.52 -12.79 3.50
C VAL A 12 -10.66 -12.39 4.97
N PHE A 13 -11.87 -12.35 5.51
CA PHE A 13 -12.09 -12.01 6.92
C PHE A 13 -11.48 -13.03 7.88
N ALA A 14 -11.56 -14.32 7.57
CA ALA A 14 -10.92 -15.38 8.36
C ALA A 14 -9.38 -15.24 8.34
N ALA A 15 -8.79 -14.94 7.19
CA ALA A 15 -7.36 -14.68 7.11
C ALA A 15 -6.93 -13.45 7.92
N LEU A 16 -7.73 -12.39 7.94
CA LEU A 16 -7.46 -11.15 8.68
C LEU A 16 -7.83 -11.25 10.18
N GLY A 17 -8.46 -12.34 10.63
CA GLY A 17 -8.85 -12.55 12.02
C GLY A 17 -7.71 -12.84 13.00
N ASP A 18 -6.45 -12.78 12.56
CA ASP A 18 -5.26 -12.98 13.37
C ASP A 18 -4.47 -11.65 13.49
N PRO A 19 -4.09 -11.22 14.71
CA PRO A 19 -3.40 -9.94 14.92
C PRO A 19 -2.11 -9.79 14.11
N LEU A 20 -1.27 -10.83 14.06
CA LEU A 20 0.01 -10.75 13.32
C LEU A 20 -0.22 -10.63 11.82
N ARG A 21 -1.26 -11.29 11.27
CA ARG A 21 -1.60 -11.13 9.85
C ARG A 21 -2.13 -9.73 9.53
N LEU A 22 -2.86 -9.11 10.45
CA LEU A 22 -3.26 -7.71 10.31
C LEU A 22 -2.05 -6.78 10.31
N ASP A 23 -1.10 -6.98 11.23
CA ASP A 23 0.12 -6.17 11.31
C ASP A 23 0.98 -6.32 10.04
N ILE A 24 1.09 -7.54 9.50
CA ILE A 24 1.78 -7.79 8.22
C ILE A 24 1.09 -7.02 7.08
N VAL A 25 -0.23 -7.08 7.01
CA VAL A 25 -1.00 -6.37 5.97
C VAL A 25 -0.86 -4.85 6.13
N ASP A 26 -0.93 -4.31 7.34
CA ASP A 26 -0.74 -2.88 7.61
C ASP A 26 0.66 -2.40 7.18
N GLU A 27 1.69 -3.24 7.34
CA GLU A 27 3.05 -2.94 6.87
C GLU A 27 3.13 -2.95 5.34
N LEU A 28 2.46 -3.90 4.68
CA LEU A 28 2.43 -4.01 3.22
C LEU A 28 1.60 -2.92 2.55
N VAL A 29 0.68 -2.26 3.26
CA VAL A 29 -0.01 -1.05 2.76
C VAL A 29 0.98 0.08 2.48
N LEU A 30 2.05 0.16 3.26
CA LEU A 30 3.05 1.22 3.13
C LEU A 30 4.03 0.95 1.97
N SER A 31 4.47 -0.29 1.81
CA SER A 31 5.35 -0.72 0.70
C SER A 31 5.50 -2.24 0.65
N ASP A 32 5.94 -2.74 -0.51
CA ASP A 32 6.36 -4.13 -0.65
C ASP A 32 7.50 -4.46 0.34
N ARG A 33 7.50 -5.67 0.90
CA ARG A 33 8.51 -6.14 1.86
C ARG A 33 9.07 -7.49 1.44
N THR A 34 10.36 -7.71 1.76
CA THR A 34 10.93 -9.05 1.68
C THR A 34 10.56 -9.86 2.92
N PRO A 35 10.53 -11.20 2.85
CA PRO A 35 10.33 -12.04 4.03
C PRO A 35 11.33 -11.75 5.15
N GLY A 36 12.60 -11.45 4.80
CA GLY A 36 13.62 -11.11 5.78
C GLY A 36 13.32 -9.83 6.57
N GLU A 37 12.82 -8.79 5.91
CA GLU A 37 12.38 -7.55 6.57
C GLU A 37 11.21 -7.78 7.53
N LEU A 38 10.24 -8.62 7.13
CA LEU A 38 9.11 -8.97 8.00
C LEU A 38 9.54 -9.78 9.22
N ILE A 39 10.46 -10.77 9.04
CA ILE A 39 11.06 -11.53 10.16
C ILE A 39 11.74 -10.59 11.15
N GLN A 40 12.55 -9.68 10.64
CA GLN A 40 13.27 -8.72 11.48
C GLN A 40 12.33 -7.76 12.21
N LYS A 41 11.29 -7.27 11.51
CA LYS A 41 10.35 -6.32 12.09
C LYS A 41 9.48 -6.91 13.19
N PHE A 42 8.97 -8.12 12.96
CA PHE A 42 8.05 -8.79 13.90
C PHE A 42 8.75 -9.73 14.90
N GLU A 43 10.07 -9.90 14.76
CA GLU A 43 10.91 -10.76 15.61
C GLU A 43 10.36 -12.20 15.72
N ILE A 44 9.87 -12.75 14.60
CA ILE A 44 9.26 -14.09 14.55
C ILE A 44 10.11 -15.09 13.76
N PRO A 45 10.00 -16.39 14.06
CA PRO A 45 10.67 -17.45 13.29
C PRO A 45 10.20 -17.47 11.82
N SER A 46 11.12 -17.77 10.90
CA SER A 46 10.83 -17.86 9.48
C SER A 46 9.70 -18.85 9.13
N ALA A 47 9.63 -19.98 9.84
CA ALA A 47 8.56 -20.95 9.64
C ALA A 47 7.18 -20.40 10.02
N LEU A 48 7.09 -19.61 11.09
CA LEU A 48 5.85 -18.96 11.50
C LEU A 48 5.42 -17.89 10.49
N LEU A 49 6.36 -17.06 10.03
CA LEU A 49 6.06 -16.09 8.97
C LEU A 49 5.57 -16.80 7.70
N ALA A 50 6.24 -17.88 7.27
CA ALA A 50 5.83 -18.62 6.08
C ALA A 50 4.38 -19.11 6.19
N HIS A 51 3.99 -19.65 7.34
CA HIS A 51 2.60 -20.07 7.59
C HIS A 51 1.61 -18.90 7.45
N HIS A 52 1.89 -17.75 8.05
CA HIS A 52 1.01 -16.58 7.95
C HIS A 52 0.92 -16.04 6.53
N LEU A 53 2.05 -16.01 5.80
CA LEU A 53 2.06 -15.61 4.39
C LEU A 53 1.27 -16.57 3.51
N ASP A 54 1.36 -17.89 3.74
CA ASP A 54 0.59 -18.88 2.98
C ASP A 54 -0.92 -18.70 3.20
N VAL A 55 -1.35 -18.41 4.43
CA VAL A 55 -2.76 -18.11 4.72
C VAL A 55 -3.24 -16.85 3.99
N LEU A 56 -2.44 -15.79 4.00
CA LEU A 56 -2.77 -14.53 3.33
C LEU A 56 -2.78 -14.68 1.79
N GLU A 57 -1.85 -15.46 1.23
CA GLU A 57 -1.76 -15.74 -0.20
C GLU A 57 -2.94 -16.61 -0.67
N ASN A 58 -3.31 -17.66 0.07
CA ASN A 58 -4.47 -18.49 -0.22
C ASN A 58 -5.79 -17.68 -0.19
N ALA A 59 -5.88 -16.67 0.66
CA ALA A 59 -6.99 -15.72 0.70
C ALA A 59 -6.87 -14.62 -0.38
N GLN A 60 -5.86 -14.68 -1.25
CA GLN A 60 -5.58 -13.70 -2.31
C GLN A 60 -5.41 -12.26 -1.77
N ILE A 61 -4.95 -12.10 -0.54
CA ILE A 61 -4.67 -10.79 0.06
C ILE A 61 -3.29 -10.31 -0.36
N ILE A 62 -2.33 -11.21 -0.47
CA ILE A 62 -0.97 -10.93 -0.90
C ILE A 62 -0.58 -11.78 -2.10
N GLU A 63 0.49 -11.37 -2.77
CA GLU A 63 1.19 -12.15 -3.79
C GLU A 63 2.71 -12.07 -3.57
N ARG A 64 3.43 -13.10 -4.02
CA ARG A 64 4.89 -13.13 -4.04
C ARG A 64 5.39 -12.79 -5.42
N ILE A 65 6.19 -11.73 -5.52
CA ILE A 65 6.76 -11.27 -6.79
C ILE A 65 8.28 -11.38 -6.78
N GLU A 66 8.85 -11.66 -7.95
CA GLU A 66 10.30 -11.63 -8.13
C GLU A 66 10.77 -10.21 -8.45
N SER A 67 11.91 -9.82 -7.91
CA SER A 67 12.54 -8.55 -8.26
C SER A 67 13.00 -8.55 -9.70
N SER A 68 12.67 -7.51 -10.45
CA SER A 68 13.19 -7.29 -11.81
C SER A 68 14.70 -7.04 -11.84
N ALA A 69 15.26 -6.52 -10.75
CA ALA A 69 16.69 -6.20 -10.63
C ALA A 69 17.52 -7.39 -10.12
N ASP A 70 16.95 -8.24 -9.25
CA ASP A 70 17.62 -9.41 -8.69
C ASP A 70 16.62 -10.54 -8.48
N ARG A 71 16.60 -11.53 -9.36
CA ARG A 71 15.70 -12.70 -9.32
C ARG A 71 15.80 -13.56 -8.05
N ARG A 72 16.84 -13.36 -7.25
CA ARG A 72 17.01 -14.04 -5.95
C ARG A 72 16.17 -13.37 -4.85
N LYS A 73 15.76 -12.12 -5.04
CA LYS A 73 14.92 -11.39 -4.10
C LYS A 73 13.47 -11.55 -4.45
N ARG A 74 12.69 -12.02 -3.49
CA ARG A 74 11.24 -12.08 -3.55
C ARG A 74 10.65 -11.02 -2.65
N PHE A 75 9.65 -10.32 -3.15
CA PHE A 75 8.88 -9.36 -2.39
C PHE A 75 7.47 -9.88 -2.15
N ILE A 76 6.92 -9.50 -1.02
CA ILE A 76 5.54 -9.70 -0.66
C ILE A 76 4.81 -8.39 -0.95
N ARG A 77 3.72 -8.47 -1.68
CA ARG A 77 2.90 -7.33 -2.11
C ARG A 77 1.42 -7.59 -1.82
N LEU A 78 0.67 -6.53 -1.50
CA LEU A 78 -0.79 -6.61 -1.46
C LEU A 78 -1.36 -6.73 -2.87
N THR A 79 -2.34 -7.60 -3.05
CA THR A 79 -3.05 -7.68 -4.33
C THR A 79 -3.97 -6.47 -4.49
N GLU A 80 -4.02 -5.88 -5.68
CA GLU A 80 -4.89 -4.73 -5.98
C GLU A 80 -6.37 -5.03 -5.71
N ARG A 81 -6.77 -6.28 -5.88
CA ARG A 81 -8.15 -6.75 -5.68
C ARG A 81 -8.68 -6.51 -4.26
N ASN A 82 -7.80 -6.52 -3.26
CA ASN A 82 -8.16 -6.40 -1.84
C ASN A 82 -7.89 -5.02 -1.26
N LEU A 83 -7.10 -4.18 -1.93
CA LEU A 83 -6.78 -2.83 -1.49
C LEU A 83 -7.99 -2.02 -1.00
N PRO A 84 -9.15 -1.99 -1.69
CA PRO A 84 -10.31 -1.24 -1.21
C PRO A 84 -10.86 -1.72 0.15
N LEU A 85 -10.71 -3.00 0.47
CA LEU A 85 -11.16 -3.55 1.77
C LEU A 85 -10.16 -3.26 2.89
N LEU A 86 -8.86 -3.21 2.56
CA LEU A 86 -7.78 -3.07 3.52
C LEU A 86 -7.45 -1.60 3.83
N VAL A 87 -7.61 -0.73 2.84
CA VAL A 87 -7.26 0.71 2.94
C VAL A 87 -8.44 1.57 3.40
N ALA A 88 -9.68 1.07 3.32
CA ALA A 88 -10.89 1.83 3.63
C ALA A 88 -10.97 2.37 5.07
N SER A 89 -10.13 1.92 5.98
CA SER A 89 -10.20 2.28 7.40
C SER A 89 -9.05 3.17 7.92
N LYS A 90 -7.98 3.37 7.15
CA LYS A 90 -6.82 4.15 7.63
C LYS A 90 -6.32 5.13 6.56
N HIS A 91 -7.04 6.23 6.38
CA HIS A 91 -6.44 7.36 5.67
C HIS A 91 -5.47 8.09 6.62
N PRO A 92 -4.27 8.43 6.16
CA PRO A 92 -3.36 9.23 6.96
C PRO A 92 -4.01 10.59 7.27
N GLU A 93 -3.83 11.09 8.49
CA GLU A 93 -4.33 12.41 8.89
C GLU A 93 -3.72 13.53 8.05
N LYS A 94 -2.47 13.34 7.66
CA LYS A 94 -1.71 14.26 6.79
C LYS A 94 -0.90 13.48 5.78
N ILE A 95 -0.89 13.94 4.53
CA ILE A 95 -0.08 13.38 3.46
C ILE A 95 0.70 14.49 2.75
N GLN A 96 1.93 14.21 2.35
CA GLN A 96 2.72 15.10 1.54
C GLN A 96 3.12 14.42 0.24
N PHE A 97 2.74 15.02 -0.88
CA PHE A 97 3.16 14.58 -2.21
C PHE A 97 4.42 15.32 -2.62
N ILE A 98 5.44 14.58 -3.02
CA ILE A 98 6.74 15.15 -3.39
C ILE A 98 7.04 14.83 -4.85
N CYS A 99 7.45 15.84 -5.61
CA CYS A 99 8.04 15.69 -6.92
C CYS A 99 9.27 16.59 -7.05
N ARG A 100 9.95 16.59 -8.21
CA ARG A 100 11.17 17.41 -8.35
C ARG A 100 10.86 18.91 -8.21
N GLN A 101 9.96 19.43 -9.03
CA GLN A 101 9.75 20.88 -9.17
C GLN A 101 8.55 21.43 -8.39
N ASN A 102 7.70 20.58 -7.84
CA ASN A 102 6.43 20.99 -7.20
C ASN A 102 5.57 21.94 -8.07
N SER A 103 5.64 21.80 -9.40
CA SER A 103 4.94 22.70 -10.33
C SER A 103 3.67 22.10 -10.91
N ALA A 104 3.53 20.77 -10.96
CA ALA A 104 2.36 20.07 -11.48
C ALA A 104 2.03 18.80 -10.69
N ARG A 105 2.80 17.73 -10.81
CA ARG A 105 2.44 16.39 -10.33
C ARG A 105 2.07 16.32 -8.86
N SER A 106 2.90 16.82 -7.96
CA SER A 106 2.62 16.82 -6.52
C SER A 106 1.49 17.78 -6.13
N GLN A 107 1.35 18.90 -6.84
CA GLN A 107 0.25 19.86 -6.66
C GLN A 107 -1.09 19.21 -7.03
N LEU A 108 -1.16 18.57 -8.19
CA LEU A 108 -2.35 17.83 -8.65
C LEU A 108 -2.72 16.69 -7.70
N ALA A 109 -1.74 15.89 -7.30
CA ALA A 109 -1.96 14.79 -6.37
C ALA A 109 -2.54 15.29 -5.03
N ALA A 110 -2.02 16.38 -4.48
CA ALA A 110 -2.53 16.98 -3.25
C ALA A 110 -3.94 17.53 -3.42
N ALA A 111 -4.27 18.16 -4.56
CA ALA A 111 -5.62 18.66 -4.86
C ALA A 111 -6.63 17.52 -5.00
N ILE A 112 -6.30 16.48 -5.76
CA ILE A 112 -7.12 15.28 -5.92
C ILE A 112 -7.37 14.61 -4.58
N TRP A 113 -6.33 14.43 -3.78
CA TRP A 113 -6.45 13.84 -2.45
C TRP A 113 -7.42 14.61 -1.55
N LYS A 114 -7.27 15.94 -1.46
CA LYS A 114 -8.19 16.81 -0.69
C LYS A 114 -9.63 16.67 -1.16
N LYS A 115 -9.84 16.59 -2.48
CA LYS A 115 -11.17 16.49 -3.08
C LYS A 115 -11.87 15.16 -2.81
N PHE A 116 -11.15 14.05 -2.90
CA PHE A 116 -11.74 12.70 -2.85
C PHE A 116 -11.62 12.02 -1.48
N VAL A 117 -10.60 12.34 -0.71
CA VAL A 117 -10.34 11.73 0.61
C VAL A 117 -10.69 12.66 1.75
N GLY A 118 -10.59 13.98 1.55
CA GLY A 118 -10.99 14.99 2.53
C GLY A 118 -10.00 15.22 3.67
N THR A 119 -8.86 14.51 3.73
CA THR A 119 -7.83 14.73 4.76
C THR A 119 -6.78 15.72 4.30
N ALA A 120 -5.96 16.24 5.24
CA ALA A 120 -4.94 17.23 4.95
C ALA A 120 -3.89 16.70 3.98
N ALA A 121 -3.66 17.44 2.90
CA ALA A 121 -2.61 17.12 1.93
C ALA A 121 -1.78 18.36 1.60
N SER A 122 -0.48 18.17 1.43
CA SER A 122 0.46 19.20 1.01
C SER A 122 1.32 18.70 -0.15
N SER A 123 2.02 19.61 -0.79
CA SER A 123 2.95 19.27 -1.86
C SER A 123 4.31 19.94 -1.64
N ALA A 124 5.38 19.31 -2.09
CA ALA A 124 6.73 19.83 -2.03
C ALA A 124 7.56 19.42 -3.26
N GLY A 125 8.69 20.07 -3.46
CA GLY A 125 9.66 19.74 -4.49
C GLY A 125 11.05 19.63 -3.91
N THR A 126 11.86 18.73 -4.48
CA THR A 126 13.29 18.61 -4.12
C THR A 126 14.15 19.70 -4.78
N ASP A 127 13.64 20.30 -5.86
CA ASP A 127 14.25 21.41 -6.61
C ASP A 127 13.08 22.29 -7.11
N PRO A 128 12.47 23.12 -6.22
CA PRO A 128 11.20 23.78 -6.51
C PRO A 128 11.31 24.80 -7.63
N ALA A 129 10.39 24.75 -8.59
CA ALA A 129 10.25 25.77 -9.60
C ALA A 129 9.74 27.09 -8.98
N LYS A 130 10.08 28.23 -9.60
CA LYS A 130 9.64 29.55 -9.14
C LYS A 130 8.12 29.75 -9.22
N THR A 131 7.47 29.05 -10.14
CA THR A 131 6.02 29.17 -10.39
C THR A 131 5.40 27.80 -10.62
N VAL A 132 4.11 27.66 -10.26
CA VAL A 132 3.30 26.48 -10.57
C VAL A 132 2.94 26.47 -12.05
N HIS A 133 2.90 25.31 -12.66
CA HIS A 133 2.55 25.17 -14.07
C HIS A 133 1.11 25.68 -14.32
N PRO A 134 0.85 26.51 -15.34
CA PRO A 134 -0.45 27.13 -15.58
C PRO A 134 -1.62 26.14 -15.64
N LEU A 135 -1.43 24.97 -16.26
CA LEU A 135 -2.47 23.93 -16.34
C LEU A 135 -2.87 23.35 -15.00
N THR A 136 -2.07 23.51 -13.95
CA THR A 136 -2.37 23.01 -12.59
C THR A 136 -3.51 23.81 -11.93
N PHE A 137 -3.79 25.03 -12.39
CA PHE A 137 -4.88 25.86 -11.86
C PHE A 137 -6.24 25.60 -12.52
N GLN A 138 -6.32 24.72 -13.51
CA GLN A 138 -7.55 24.47 -14.28
C GLN A 138 -8.34 23.27 -13.72
N ILE A 139 -7.92 22.69 -12.61
CA ILE A 139 -8.52 21.52 -11.96
C ILE A 139 -9.02 21.89 -10.56
#